data_b47f106a9332d14c15620317f23baf4a
#
_entry.id   b47f106a9332d14c15620317f23baf4a
#
_cell.length_a   1.000
_cell.length_b   1.000
_cell.length_c   1.000
_cell.angle_alpha   90.00
_cell.angle_beta   90.00
_cell.angle_gamma   90.00
#
_symmetry.space_group_name_H-M   'P 1'
#
loop_
_entity.id
_entity.type
_entity.pdbx_description
1 polymer ?
#
loop_
_entity_poly.entity_id
_entity_poly.type
_entity_poly.pdbx_seq_one_letter_code
_entity_poly.pdbx_strand_id
1 'polypeptide(L)'
;MEQVSPRFCPRCSAPVVPGQRFCANCGLSMTPAPRPQIPVSTPAPQPPSQFSPVSQQPAQPPPSRRITVQPAPITPSRPPRKKTSGRTILVLILVLLLVLLGIGSYLGSLALGFHLPGFPGGTATQPSVTTSQINATVTYAGVDLTVLTAQQSQSFINDPNTTSTGMVRLNIQEQNKTTVKVSWLYTNIARLLLPEKTLVGPVYVQAHVGIAPGATQKSVLDFAVPVNDKISQLTLRLGAANEAQVDIPLNGHANLGKYNPQSVQPNGQFLYLGLNWTLVKATSQLSIAGQQASKGTTYIIVTLRVDNTLSQTAITGSPFDYARLKAGNTTASPKFTDLPVSFDAGETGQTGTITFLVPQSSKAFTLIFLPQGGANQATTDFQFA
;
A
#
# COMPACT_ATOMS: atom_id res chain seq x y z
N MET A 1 16.60 8.64 46.18
CA MET A 1 16.47 9.01 44.76
C MET A 1 16.20 7.72 44.00
N GLU A 2 14.96 7.46 43.68
CA GLU A 2 14.54 6.24 42.95
C GLU A 2 14.93 6.41 41.47
N GLN A 3 15.86 5.59 40.99
CA GLN A 3 16.23 5.55 39.56
C GLN A 3 15.06 4.94 38.79
N VAL A 4 14.29 5.78 38.12
CA VAL A 4 13.26 5.33 37.19
C VAL A 4 13.96 4.76 35.95
N SER A 5 14.00 3.44 35.84
CA SER A 5 14.52 2.75 34.66
C SER A 5 13.79 3.19 33.41
N PRO A 6 14.49 3.51 32.29
CA PRO A 6 13.85 3.89 31.06
C PRO A 6 12.95 2.75 30.57
N ARG A 7 11.69 3.05 30.29
CA ARG A 7 10.75 2.10 29.65
C ARG A 7 10.89 2.21 28.15
N PHE A 8 10.88 1.09 27.48
CA PHE A 8 10.94 1.02 26.02
C PHE A 8 9.58 0.61 25.46
N CYS A 9 9.25 1.11 24.26
CA CYS A 9 8.03 0.74 23.55
C CYS A 9 8.11 -0.75 23.13
N PRO A 10 7.12 -1.59 23.46
CA PRO A 10 7.15 -3.02 23.12
C PRO A 10 7.04 -3.28 21.61
N ARG A 11 6.64 -2.28 20.82
CA ARG A 11 6.50 -2.42 19.37
C ARG A 11 7.74 -2.00 18.58
N CYS A 12 8.45 -0.95 19.01
CA CYS A 12 9.55 -0.37 18.22
C CYS A 12 10.83 -0.13 19.01
N SER A 13 10.87 -0.56 20.31
CA SER A 13 12.01 -0.41 21.22
C SER A 13 12.51 1.03 21.42
N ALA A 14 11.76 2.06 20.99
CA ALA A 14 12.09 3.44 21.25
C ALA A 14 11.92 3.77 22.75
N PRO A 15 12.80 4.61 23.37
CA PRO A 15 12.65 5.02 24.74
C PRO A 15 11.35 5.82 24.94
N VAL A 16 10.63 5.54 26.03
CA VAL A 16 9.34 6.18 26.34
C VAL A 16 9.44 6.88 27.69
N VAL A 17 8.98 8.14 27.73
CA VAL A 17 8.93 8.91 28.98
C VAL A 17 7.76 8.42 29.83
N PRO A 18 7.92 8.26 31.16
CA PRO A 18 6.83 7.89 32.05
C PRO A 18 5.65 8.87 31.92
N GLY A 19 4.43 8.34 31.77
CA GLY A 19 3.21 9.15 31.61
C GLY A 19 2.79 9.46 30.17
N GLN A 20 3.56 9.10 29.16
CA GLN A 20 3.13 9.19 27.76
C GLN A 20 2.00 8.21 27.46
N ARG A 21 0.92 8.72 26.84
CA ARG A 21 -0.24 7.90 26.42
C ARG A 21 0.00 7.16 25.11
N PHE A 22 0.92 7.64 24.27
CA PHE A 22 1.27 7.06 22.97
C PHE A 22 2.79 7.10 22.76
N CYS A 23 3.33 6.10 22.11
CA CYS A 23 4.74 6.12 21.67
C CYS A 23 4.94 7.18 20.58
N ALA A 24 5.85 8.14 20.78
CA ALA A 24 6.13 9.21 19.83
C ALA A 24 6.70 8.70 18.49
N ASN A 25 7.33 7.49 18.49
CA ASN A 25 7.96 6.92 17.30
C ASN A 25 7.01 6.05 16.45
N CYS A 26 6.08 5.30 17.06
CA CYS A 26 5.22 4.35 16.32
C CYS A 26 3.73 4.48 16.60
N GLY A 27 3.30 5.45 17.41
CA GLY A 27 1.90 5.72 17.73
C GLY A 27 1.21 4.66 18.62
N LEU A 28 1.92 3.64 19.12
CA LEU A 28 1.32 2.61 19.96
C LEU A 28 0.76 3.24 21.24
N SER A 29 -0.51 2.93 21.59
CA SER A 29 -1.10 3.34 22.87
C SER A 29 -0.42 2.64 24.04
N MET A 30 0.05 3.42 25.01
CA MET A 30 0.75 2.97 26.22
C MET A 30 -0.18 2.90 27.45
N THR A 31 -1.49 3.06 27.24
CA THR A 31 -2.47 2.98 28.33
C THR A 31 -2.55 1.53 28.82
N PRO A 32 -2.40 1.25 30.13
CA PRO A 32 -2.59 -0.09 30.65
C PRO A 32 -4.00 -0.58 30.35
N ALA A 33 -4.14 -1.81 29.87
CA ALA A 33 -5.45 -2.44 29.75
C ALA A 33 -6.14 -2.42 31.12
N PRO A 34 -7.45 -2.12 31.20
CA PRO A 34 -8.18 -2.19 32.45
C PRO A 34 -8.02 -3.60 33.04
N ARG A 35 -7.62 -3.67 34.30
CA ARG A 35 -7.52 -4.95 35.02
C ARG A 35 -8.88 -5.68 34.92
N PRO A 36 -8.87 -7.00 34.67
CA PRO A 36 -10.10 -7.79 34.77
C PRO A 36 -10.67 -7.60 36.19
N GLN A 37 -11.85 -7.04 36.30
CA GLN A 37 -12.57 -7.00 37.57
C GLN A 37 -12.99 -8.44 37.88
N ILE A 38 -12.56 -8.92 39.06
CA ILE A 38 -13.03 -10.17 39.61
C ILE A 38 -14.53 -10.03 39.79
N PRO A 39 -15.37 -10.96 39.29
CA PRO A 39 -16.82 -10.86 39.45
C PRO A 39 -17.18 -10.90 40.93
N VAL A 40 -17.74 -9.82 41.43
CA VAL A 40 -18.42 -9.77 42.72
C VAL A 40 -19.67 -10.62 42.61
N SER A 41 -19.81 -11.61 43.49
CA SER A 41 -20.94 -12.54 43.57
C SER A 41 -22.27 -11.78 43.58
N THR A 42 -23.09 -12.00 42.58
CA THR A 42 -24.43 -11.43 42.45
C THR A 42 -25.39 -12.12 43.44
N PRO A 43 -26.21 -11.38 44.21
CA PRO A 43 -27.31 -11.97 44.98
C PRO A 43 -28.39 -12.55 44.08
N ALA A 44 -29.07 -13.58 44.54
CA ALA A 44 -30.08 -14.36 43.85
C ALA A 44 -31.22 -13.51 43.21
N PRO A 45 -31.80 -13.93 42.08
CA PRO A 45 -32.81 -13.17 41.35
C PRO A 45 -34.15 -13.13 42.09
N GLN A 46 -34.70 -11.92 42.24
CA GLN A 46 -36.11 -11.72 42.60
C GLN A 46 -37.04 -12.03 41.44
N PRO A 47 -38.25 -12.51 41.66
CA PRO A 47 -39.20 -12.86 40.61
C PRO A 47 -39.73 -11.63 39.84
N PRO A 48 -40.10 -11.78 38.58
CA PRO A 48 -40.42 -10.64 37.69
C PRO A 48 -41.76 -10.00 38.06
N SER A 49 -41.72 -8.68 38.27
CA SER A 49 -42.92 -7.84 38.32
C SER A 49 -43.51 -7.71 36.92
N GLN A 50 -44.81 -7.95 36.79
CA GLN A 50 -45.59 -7.83 35.58
C GLN A 50 -45.56 -6.37 35.08
N PHE A 51 -45.01 -6.12 33.91
CA PHE A 51 -45.15 -4.87 33.19
C PHE A 51 -46.36 -4.89 32.27
N SER A 52 -47.29 -3.95 32.51
CA SER A 52 -48.40 -3.64 31.61
C SER A 52 -47.89 -3.06 30.28
N PRO A 53 -48.55 -3.35 29.15
CA PRO A 53 -48.11 -2.83 27.86
C PRO A 53 -48.41 -1.34 27.73
N VAL A 54 -47.35 -0.53 27.59
CA VAL A 54 -47.48 0.87 27.16
C VAL A 54 -47.62 0.90 25.64
N SER A 55 -48.74 1.39 25.19
CA SER A 55 -49.03 1.70 23.79
C SER A 55 -48.01 2.71 23.23
N GLN A 56 -47.16 2.23 22.28
CA GLN A 56 -46.28 3.15 21.51
C GLN A 56 -47.15 3.85 20.43
N GLN A 57 -47.30 5.13 20.60
CA GLN A 57 -47.81 6.05 19.60
C GLN A 57 -46.74 6.31 18.53
N PRO A 58 -47.08 6.23 17.22
CA PRO A 58 -46.06 6.48 16.19
C PRO A 58 -45.59 7.93 16.22
N ALA A 59 -44.29 8.11 16.25
CA ALA A 59 -43.65 9.39 16.15
C ALA A 59 -43.86 10.01 14.76
N GLN A 60 -44.46 11.20 14.71
CA GLN A 60 -44.58 12.00 13.49
C GLN A 60 -43.17 12.51 13.08
N PRO A 61 -42.86 12.52 11.78
CA PRO A 61 -41.63 13.14 11.31
C PRO A 61 -41.68 14.67 11.41
N PRO A 62 -40.56 15.34 11.73
CA PRO A 62 -40.53 16.81 11.84
C PRO A 62 -40.74 17.45 10.47
N PRO A 63 -41.40 18.61 10.41
CA PRO A 63 -41.67 19.34 9.17
C PRO A 63 -40.37 19.89 8.57
N SER A 64 -40.13 19.57 7.29
CA SER A 64 -39.05 20.12 6.50
C SER A 64 -39.22 21.63 6.33
N ARG A 65 -38.35 22.43 6.95
CA ARG A 65 -38.25 23.87 6.68
C ARG A 65 -37.65 24.06 5.27
N ARG A 66 -38.51 24.36 4.31
CA ARG A 66 -38.12 24.92 3.02
C ARG A 66 -37.56 26.33 3.25
N ILE A 67 -36.24 26.47 3.16
CA ILE A 67 -35.61 27.80 3.07
C ILE A 67 -35.71 28.23 1.60
N THR A 68 -36.64 29.11 1.33
CA THR A 68 -36.74 29.83 0.06
C THR A 68 -35.68 30.91 0.07
N VAL A 69 -34.57 30.70 -0.57
CA VAL A 69 -33.56 31.72 -0.83
C VAL A 69 -34.02 32.55 -2.03
N GLN A 70 -34.50 33.76 -1.77
CA GLN A 70 -34.82 34.73 -2.80
C GLN A 70 -33.51 35.36 -3.30
N PRO A 71 -33.18 35.29 -4.59
CA PRO A 71 -31.99 35.97 -5.09
C PRO A 71 -32.20 37.46 -5.14
N ALA A 72 -31.33 38.20 -4.46
CA ALA A 72 -31.29 39.67 -4.55
C ALA A 72 -30.78 40.06 -5.95
N PRO A 73 -31.35 41.13 -6.56
CA PRO A 73 -30.92 41.65 -7.85
C PRO A 73 -29.52 42.26 -7.73
N ILE A 74 -28.58 41.72 -8.48
CA ILE A 74 -27.23 42.27 -8.60
C ILE A 74 -27.29 43.47 -9.55
N THR A 75 -27.21 44.66 -9.01
CA THR A 75 -26.95 45.88 -9.78
C THR A 75 -25.47 45.92 -10.17
N PRO A 76 -25.11 46.02 -11.45
CA PRO A 76 -23.71 46.15 -11.84
C PRO A 76 -23.25 47.59 -11.53
N SER A 77 -22.43 47.72 -10.50
CA SER A 77 -21.69 48.96 -10.25
C SER A 77 -20.58 49.11 -11.24
N ARG A 78 -20.74 50.09 -12.13
CA ARG A 78 -19.74 50.54 -13.10
C ARG A 78 -18.50 51.03 -12.35
N PRO A 79 -17.29 50.50 -12.57
CA PRO A 79 -16.08 51.04 -11.93
C PRO A 79 -15.77 52.45 -12.48
N PRO A 80 -15.31 53.40 -11.65
CA PRO A 80 -14.93 54.72 -12.09
C PRO A 80 -13.71 54.64 -13.02
N ARG A 81 -13.85 55.17 -14.23
CA ARG A 81 -12.74 55.33 -15.19
C ARG A 81 -11.73 56.33 -14.59
N LYS A 82 -10.64 55.84 -14.03
CA LYS A 82 -9.47 56.64 -13.70
C LYS A 82 -8.84 57.12 -15.00
N LYS A 83 -8.88 58.46 -15.22
CA LYS A 83 -8.06 59.11 -16.26
C LYS A 83 -6.58 58.90 -15.91
N THR A 84 -5.94 57.97 -16.55
CA THR A 84 -4.48 57.82 -16.48
C THR A 84 -3.85 59.02 -17.20
N SER A 85 -3.11 59.85 -16.44
CA SER A 85 -2.40 60.98 -17.00
C SER A 85 -1.35 60.49 -17.97
N GLY A 86 -1.19 61.14 -19.14
CA GLY A 86 -0.26 60.75 -20.19
C GLY A 86 1.19 60.56 -19.72
N ARG A 87 1.55 61.13 -18.56
CA ARG A 87 2.87 60.93 -17.93
C ARG A 87 3.08 59.50 -17.42
N THR A 88 2.04 58.82 -16.89
CA THR A 88 2.13 57.46 -16.38
C THR A 88 2.30 56.45 -17.54
N ILE A 89 1.69 56.69 -18.69
CA ILE A 89 1.85 55.86 -19.88
C ILE A 89 3.26 56.01 -20.45
N LEU A 90 3.83 57.20 -20.45
CA LEU A 90 5.16 57.47 -20.95
C LEU A 90 6.23 56.79 -20.07
N VAL A 91 6.06 56.80 -18.76
CA VAL A 91 6.98 56.08 -17.81
C VAL A 91 6.88 54.56 -18.00
N LEU A 92 5.65 54.03 -18.19
CA LEU A 92 5.46 52.58 -18.44
C LEU A 92 6.11 52.14 -19.76
N ILE A 93 6.01 52.95 -20.83
CA ILE A 93 6.65 52.64 -22.11
C ILE A 93 8.17 52.70 -21.97
N LEU A 94 8.72 53.66 -21.22
CA LEU A 94 10.15 53.77 -20.99
C LEU A 94 10.73 52.57 -20.19
N VAL A 95 10.01 52.13 -19.15
CA VAL A 95 10.37 50.92 -18.37
C VAL A 95 10.29 49.67 -19.24
N LEU A 96 9.24 49.54 -20.07
CA LEU A 96 9.10 48.41 -21.00
C LEU A 96 10.24 48.36 -22.01
N LEU A 97 10.66 49.54 -22.54
CA LEU A 97 11.78 49.64 -23.49
C LEU A 97 13.11 49.28 -22.83
N LEU A 98 13.34 49.68 -21.56
CA LEU A 98 14.52 49.32 -20.81
C LEU A 98 14.58 47.81 -20.52
N VAL A 99 13.44 47.19 -20.19
CA VAL A 99 13.33 45.73 -19.99
C VAL A 99 13.58 44.99 -21.30
N LEU A 100 13.04 45.44 -22.43
CA LEU A 100 13.25 44.83 -23.74
C LEU A 100 14.72 44.99 -24.22
N LEU A 101 15.36 46.14 -23.95
CA LEU A 101 16.76 46.33 -24.21
C LEU A 101 17.67 45.45 -23.33
N GLY A 102 17.26 45.24 -22.07
CA GLY A 102 17.94 44.31 -21.16
C GLY A 102 17.83 42.86 -21.62
N ILE A 103 16.65 42.43 -22.02
CA ILE A 103 16.40 41.08 -22.56
C ILE A 103 17.12 40.90 -23.91
N GLY A 104 17.06 41.88 -24.78
CA GLY A 104 17.74 41.85 -26.09
C GLY A 104 19.27 41.75 -25.97
N SER A 105 19.88 42.51 -25.05
CA SER A 105 21.31 42.44 -24.77
C SER A 105 21.71 41.10 -24.11
N TYR A 106 20.85 40.55 -23.24
CA TYR A 106 21.05 39.24 -22.63
C TYR A 106 20.99 38.11 -23.66
N LEU A 107 19.97 38.10 -24.52
CA LEU A 107 19.82 37.11 -25.61
C LEU A 107 20.92 37.27 -26.67
N GLY A 108 21.34 38.52 -26.97
CA GLY A 108 22.45 38.78 -27.89
C GLY A 108 23.83 38.34 -27.34
N SER A 109 24.06 38.47 -26.02
CA SER A 109 25.26 37.95 -25.39
C SER A 109 25.33 36.42 -25.38
N LEU A 110 24.20 35.75 -25.22
CA LEU A 110 24.06 34.29 -25.36
C LEU A 110 24.35 33.81 -26.79
N ALA A 111 23.87 34.53 -27.81
CA ALA A 111 24.03 34.15 -29.22
C ALA A 111 25.47 34.43 -29.75
N LEU A 112 26.16 35.40 -29.19
CA LEU A 112 27.51 35.83 -29.64
C LEU A 112 28.65 35.33 -28.75
N GLY A 113 28.35 34.54 -27.70
CA GLY A 113 29.36 33.94 -26.84
C GLY A 113 30.17 34.95 -26.00
N PHE A 114 29.71 36.20 -25.84
CA PHE A 114 30.38 37.19 -25.02
C PHE A 114 30.11 36.93 -23.54
N HIS A 115 31.14 36.51 -22.80
CA HIS A 115 31.09 36.39 -21.34
C HIS A 115 31.32 37.77 -20.71
N LEU A 116 30.31 38.31 -20.03
CA LEU A 116 30.46 39.53 -19.23
C LEU A 116 31.38 39.22 -18.03
N PRO A 117 32.51 39.99 -17.86
CA PRO A 117 33.38 39.78 -16.72
C PRO A 117 32.62 40.20 -15.44
N GLY A 118 32.43 39.27 -14.52
CA GLY A 118 31.84 39.49 -13.21
C GLY A 118 30.65 38.58 -12.86
N PHE A 119 30.08 37.85 -13.81
CA PHE A 119 29.21 36.71 -13.48
C PHE A 119 30.04 35.42 -13.51
N PRO A 120 30.03 34.61 -12.45
CA PRO A 120 30.60 33.28 -12.50
C PRO A 120 29.69 32.41 -13.38
N GLY A 121 29.77 32.63 -14.70
CA GLY A 121 29.20 31.71 -15.71
C GLY A 121 30.12 30.49 -15.84
N GLY A 122 30.35 29.80 -14.77
CA GLY A 122 30.81 28.43 -14.84
C GLY A 122 29.66 27.65 -15.46
N THR A 123 29.79 27.24 -16.71
CA THR A 123 29.06 26.09 -17.23
C THR A 123 29.41 24.95 -16.27
N ALA A 124 28.59 24.75 -15.24
CA ALA A 124 28.69 23.55 -14.43
C ALA A 124 28.55 22.39 -15.43
N THR A 125 29.67 21.78 -15.77
CA THR A 125 29.72 20.62 -16.64
C THR A 125 28.83 19.59 -15.95
N GLN A 126 27.63 19.39 -16.48
CA GLN A 126 26.70 18.43 -15.92
C GLN A 126 27.40 17.06 -15.89
N PRO A 127 27.48 16.39 -14.75
CA PRO A 127 28.12 15.10 -14.68
C PRO A 127 27.55 14.17 -15.74
N SER A 128 28.41 13.39 -16.39
CA SER A 128 27.95 12.43 -17.40
C SER A 128 26.99 11.42 -16.74
N VAL A 129 25.84 11.19 -17.38
CA VAL A 129 24.83 10.23 -16.93
C VAL A 129 24.82 9.03 -17.86
N THR A 130 25.10 7.86 -17.33
CA THR A 130 24.91 6.59 -18.03
C THR A 130 23.51 6.05 -17.72
N THR A 131 22.72 5.71 -18.73
CA THR A 131 21.35 5.20 -18.57
C THR A 131 21.24 3.78 -19.10
N SER A 132 20.64 2.88 -18.32
CA SER A 132 20.28 1.50 -18.68
C SER A 132 18.77 1.34 -18.65
N GLN A 133 18.21 0.75 -19.71
CA GLN A 133 16.79 0.35 -19.75
C GLN A 133 16.64 -0.97 -18.99
N ILE A 134 15.75 -1.03 -18.02
CA ILE A 134 15.53 -2.21 -17.17
C ILE A 134 14.20 -2.87 -17.52
N ASN A 135 13.09 -2.13 -17.52
CA ASN A 135 11.73 -2.56 -17.85
C ASN A 135 11.31 -3.86 -17.13
N ALA A 136 11.70 -3.99 -15.85
CA ALA A 136 11.45 -5.16 -15.02
C ALA A 136 10.28 -4.89 -14.07
N THR A 137 9.24 -5.72 -14.13
CA THR A 137 8.02 -5.58 -13.32
C THR A 137 7.91 -6.71 -12.31
N VAL A 138 7.57 -6.37 -11.07
CA VAL A 138 7.20 -7.29 -9.99
C VAL A 138 5.97 -6.77 -9.27
N THR A 139 5.22 -7.66 -8.61
CA THR A 139 4.12 -7.26 -7.73
C THR A 139 4.61 -7.24 -6.28
N TYR A 140 4.46 -6.10 -5.61
CA TYR A 140 4.72 -5.92 -4.18
C TYR A 140 3.49 -5.31 -3.50
N ALA A 141 3.02 -5.92 -2.43
CA ALA A 141 1.82 -5.52 -1.69
C ALA A 141 0.57 -5.32 -2.60
N GLY A 142 0.47 -6.10 -3.69
CA GLY A 142 -0.63 -6.01 -4.67
C GLY A 142 -0.49 -4.89 -5.70
N VAL A 143 0.63 -4.15 -5.69
CA VAL A 143 0.94 -3.09 -6.67
C VAL A 143 2.02 -3.60 -7.62
N ASP A 144 1.83 -3.39 -8.91
CA ASP A 144 2.87 -3.66 -9.91
C ASP A 144 3.89 -2.53 -9.89
N LEU A 145 5.13 -2.87 -9.58
CA LEU A 145 6.29 -2.00 -9.57
C LEU A 145 7.15 -2.33 -10.78
N THR A 146 7.30 -1.37 -11.71
CA THR A 146 8.16 -1.49 -12.88
C THR A 146 9.37 -0.58 -12.72
N VAL A 147 10.56 -1.15 -12.61
CA VAL A 147 11.80 -0.39 -12.75
C VAL A 147 11.98 -0.09 -14.23
N LEU A 148 11.75 1.15 -14.64
CA LEU A 148 11.84 1.60 -16.04
C LEU A 148 13.30 1.72 -16.47
N THR A 149 14.05 2.53 -15.73
CA THR A 149 15.46 2.83 -16.03
C THR A 149 16.30 2.88 -14.78
N ALA A 150 17.56 2.56 -14.91
CA ALA A 150 18.62 2.88 -13.93
C ALA A 150 19.61 3.84 -14.56
N GLN A 151 19.93 4.91 -13.84
CA GLN A 151 20.87 5.94 -14.26
C GLN A 151 22.04 6.00 -13.29
N GLN A 152 23.26 6.14 -13.78
CA GLN A 152 24.45 6.29 -12.95
C GLN A 152 25.16 7.60 -13.28
N SER A 153 25.53 8.35 -12.24
CA SER A 153 26.26 9.61 -12.33
C SER A 153 27.05 9.85 -11.04
N GLN A 154 27.92 10.85 -11.03
CA GLN A 154 28.51 11.33 -9.76
C GLN A 154 27.48 12.02 -8.87
N SER A 155 26.52 12.73 -9.47
CA SER A 155 25.45 13.42 -8.76
C SER A 155 24.27 13.67 -9.69
N PHE A 156 23.08 13.95 -9.11
CA PHE A 156 21.91 14.40 -9.85
C PHE A 156 21.51 15.79 -9.34
N ILE A 157 21.19 16.72 -10.27
CA ILE A 157 20.94 18.15 -9.96
C ILE A 157 19.85 18.33 -8.90
N ASN A 158 18.85 17.48 -8.90
CA ASN A 158 17.70 17.53 -7.97
C ASN A 158 17.87 16.65 -6.73
N ASP A 159 19.04 16.04 -6.53
CA ASP A 159 19.39 15.32 -5.30
C ASP A 159 20.21 16.24 -4.39
N PRO A 160 19.74 16.55 -3.18
CA PRO A 160 20.49 17.36 -2.22
C PRO A 160 21.75 16.67 -1.68
N ASN A 161 21.89 15.34 -1.84
CA ASN A 161 23.02 14.56 -1.32
C ASN A 161 24.16 14.46 -2.36
N THR A 162 24.97 15.51 -2.46
CA THR A 162 26.06 15.60 -3.46
C THR A 162 27.42 15.07 -2.95
N THR A 163 27.50 14.50 -1.75
CA THR A 163 28.78 14.11 -1.12
C THR A 163 29.22 12.69 -1.40
N SER A 164 28.46 11.91 -2.16
CA SER A 164 28.77 10.50 -2.47
C SER A 164 29.82 10.38 -3.57
N THR A 165 30.58 9.28 -3.54
CA THR A 165 31.56 8.92 -4.59
C THR A 165 30.91 8.48 -5.90
N GLY A 166 29.58 8.41 -5.95
CA GLY A 166 28.74 8.08 -7.09
C GLY A 166 27.31 7.81 -6.65
N MET A 167 26.41 7.88 -7.60
CA MET A 167 24.97 7.76 -7.40
C MET A 167 24.33 6.87 -8.45
N VAL A 168 23.36 6.06 -8.05
CA VAL A 168 22.45 5.35 -8.96
C VAL A 168 21.02 5.80 -8.70
N ARG A 169 20.35 6.26 -9.75
CA ARG A 169 18.95 6.66 -9.77
C ARG A 169 18.10 5.59 -10.43
N LEU A 170 17.02 5.16 -9.75
CA LEU A 170 16.01 4.28 -10.31
C LEU A 170 14.73 5.09 -10.58
N ASN A 171 14.25 5.02 -11.81
CA ASN A 171 12.92 5.53 -12.18
C ASN A 171 11.93 4.36 -12.14
N ILE A 172 10.95 4.44 -11.26
CA ILE A 172 9.98 3.39 -10.99
C ILE A 172 8.60 3.87 -11.39
N GLN A 173 7.83 3.02 -12.06
CA GLN A 173 6.40 3.19 -12.26
C GLN A 173 5.66 2.23 -11.34
N GLU A 174 4.62 2.70 -10.70
CA GLU A 174 3.77 1.98 -9.77
C GLU A 174 2.34 1.96 -10.30
N GLN A 175 1.73 0.78 -10.38
CA GLN A 175 0.33 0.61 -10.78
C GLN A 175 -0.41 -0.18 -9.72
N ASN A 176 -1.34 0.48 -9.02
CA ASN A 176 -2.18 -0.18 -8.03
C ASN A 176 -3.37 -0.87 -8.72
N LYS A 177 -3.30 -2.20 -8.85
CA LYS A 177 -4.39 -3.02 -9.40
C LYS A 177 -5.39 -3.50 -8.35
N THR A 178 -5.20 -3.11 -7.09
CA THR A 178 -6.08 -3.52 -5.99
C THR A 178 -7.27 -2.57 -5.84
N THR A 179 -8.24 -2.97 -5.03
CA THR A 179 -9.43 -2.16 -4.70
C THR A 179 -9.22 -1.25 -3.50
N VAL A 180 -8.03 -1.29 -2.87
CA VAL A 180 -7.70 -0.48 -1.70
C VAL A 180 -6.57 0.48 -1.99
N LYS A 181 -6.52 1.61 -1.27
CA LYS A 181 -5.35 2.50 -1.30
C LYS A 181 -4.17 1.81 -0.65
N VAL A 182 -3.04 1.76 -1.34
CA VAL A 182 -1.78 1.16 -0.85
C VAL A 182 -0.75 2.25 -0.60
N SER A 183 0.02 2.12 0.48
CA SER A 183 1.10 3.05 0.80
C SER A 183 2.25 2.35 1.52
N TRP A 184 3.47 2.80 1.24
CA TRP A 184 4.70 2.39 1.91
C TRP A 184 5.73 3.52 1.92
N LEU A 185 6.80 3.32 2.66
CA LEU A 185 7.98 4.17 2.63
C LEU A 185 9.12 3.40 1.97
N TYR A 186 9.63 3.88 0.85
CA TYR A 186 10.75 3.24 0.14
C TYR A 186 11.99 3.10 1.01
N THR A 187 12.22 4.02 1.94
CA THR A 187 13.29 3.93 2.93
C THR A 187 13.23 2.67 3.80
N ASN A 188 12.04 2.07 3.94
CA ASN A 188 11.84 0.86 4.72
C ASN A 188 11.93 -0.42 3.87
N ILE A 189 11.46 -0.36 2.61
CA ILE A 189 11.26 -1.54 1.77
C ILE A 189 12.25 -1.68 0.62
N ALA A 190 12.97 -0.61 0.23
CA ALA A 190 13.92 -0.65 -0.88
C ALA A 190 15.36 -0.71 -0.38
N ARG A 191 16.13 -1.63 -0.91
CA ARG A 191 17.59 -1.74 -0.72
C ARG A 191 18.23 -2.05 -2.06
N LEU A 192 19.40 -1.46 -2.30
CA LEU A 192 20.24 -1.83 -3.44
C LEU A 192 21.37 -2.74 -2.94
N LEU A 193 21.44 -3.94 -3.51
CA LEU A 193 22.50 -4.89 -3.23
C LEU A 193 23.66 -4.62 -4.19
N LEU A 194 24.82 -4.29 -3.63
CA LEU A 194 26.07 -4.02 -4.33
C LEU A 194 26.82 -5.34 -4.64
N PRO A 195 27.84 -5.31 -5.53
CA PRO A 195 28.61 -6.51 -5.90
C PRO A 195 29.26 -7.22 -4.72
N GLU A 196 29.72 -6.45 -3.73
CA GLU A 196 30.34 -6.97 -2.47
C GLU A 196 29.28 -7.47 -1.47
N LYS A 197 28.02 -7.58 -1.87
CA LYS A 197 26.86 -8.02 -1.05
C LYS A 197 26.44 -7.05 0.06
N THR A 198 26.91 -5.81 0.03
CA THR A 198 26.44 -4.74 0.91
C THR A 198 25.07 -4.25 0.45
N LEU A 199 24.16 -4.01 1.41
CA LEU A 199 22.83 -3.46 1.17
C LEU A 199 22.82 -1.97 1.52
N VAL A 200 22.53 -1.12 0.56
CA VAL A 200 22.38 0.34 0.77
C VAL A 200 20.91 0.75 0.63
N GLY A 201 20.47 1.64 1.52
CA GLY A 201 19.13 2.26 1.42
C GLY A 201 19.13 3.45 0.46
N PRO A 202 17.94 3.89 0.02
CA PRO A 202 17.85 5.11 -0.76
C PRO A 202 18.23 6.32 0.09
N VAL A 203 19.07 7.20 -0.45
CA VAL A 203 19.48 8.46 0.17
C VAL A 203 18.57 9.63 -0.21
N TYR A 204 17.86 9.49 -1.34
CA TYR A 204 16.82 10.41 -1.79
C TYR A 204 15.63 9.62 -2.34
N VAL A 205 14.42 10.10 -2.02
CA VAL A 205 13.16 9.50 -2.47
C VAL A 205 12.23 10.61 -2.90
N GLN A 206 11.86 10.61 -4.17
CA GLN A 206 10.75 11.41 -4.70
C GLN A 206 9.61 10.46 -5.03
N ALA A 207 8.66 10.35 -4.12
CA ALA A 207 7.50 9.47 -4.25
C ALA A 207 6.24 10.15 -3.69
N HIS A 208 5.09 9.75 -4.20
CA HIS A 208 3.80 10.18 -3.68
C HIS A 208 3.40 9.31 -2.47
N VAL A 209 2.69 9.92 -1.52
CA VAL A 209 2.18 9.19 -0.36
C VAL A 209 0.89 8.47 -0.74
N GLY A 210 1.01 7.17 -0.95
CA GLY A 210 -0.11 6.28 -1.22
C GLY A 210 -0.61 6.33 -2.67
N ILE A 211 -1.00 5.17 -3.16
CA ILE A 211 -1.45 4.92 -4.53
C ILE A 211 -2.92 4.53 -4.46
N ALA A 212 -3.80 5.35 -5.04
CA ALA A 212 -5.22 5.07 -5.08
C ALA A 212 -5.53 3.81 -5.92
N PRO A 213 -6.67 3.13 -5.69
CA PRO A 213 -7.11 2.03 -6.55
C PRO A 213 -7.11 2.43 -8.02
N GLY A 214 -6.53 1.58 -8.88
CA GLY A 214 -6.45 1.78 -10.33
C GLY A 214 -5.43 2.85 -10.78
N ALA A 215 -4.82 3.60 -9.86
CA ALA A 215 -3.91 4.69 -10.21
C ALA A 215 -2.53 4.17 -10.64
N THR A 216 -1.92 4.94 -11.54
CA THR A 216 -0.51 4.79 -11.94
C THR A 216 0.25 6.05 -11.57
N GLN A 217 1.43 5.91 -10.98
CA GLN A 217 2.32 7.02 -10.62
C GLN A 217 3.78 6.66 -10.87
N LYS A 218 4.66 7.66 -10.76
CA LYS A 218 6.11 7.47 -10.90
C LYS A 218 6.83 7.92 -9.64
N SER A 219 7.88 7.21 -9.30
CA SER A 219 8.77 7.51 -8.19
C SER A 219 10.22 7.47 -8.64
N VAL A 220 11.07 8.23 -7.94
CA VAL A 220 12.51 8.27 -8.15
C VAL A 220 13.19 7.90 -6.84
N LEU A 221 14.13 6.96 -6.92
CA LEU A 221 14.97 6.55 -5.78
C LEU A 221 16.42 6.72 -6.15
N ASP A 222 17.17 7.47 -5.35
CA ASP A 222 18.62 7.62 -5.52
C ASP A 222 19.36 6.87 -4.41
N PHE A 223 20.39 6.15 -4.80
CA PHE A 223 21.25 5.36 -3.92
C PHE A 223 22.69 5.83 -4.05
N ALA A 224 23.40 5.93 -2.92
CA ALA A 224 24.84 6.15 -2.92
C ALA A 224 25.53 4.86 -3.35
N VAL A 225 26.17 4.88 -4.53
CA VAL A 225 26.85 3.72 -5.14
C VAL A 225 28.17 4.18 -5.72
N PRO A 226 29.29 3.48 -5.42
CA PRO A 226 30.58 3.81 -6.01
C PRO A 226 30.51 3.83 -7.54
N VAL A 227 31.17 4.82 -8.18
CA VAL A 227 31.15 4.98 -9.65
C VAL A 227 31.73 3.77 -10.40
N ASN A 228 32.55 2.96 -9.71
CA ASN A 228 33.15 1.75 -10.29
C ASN A 228 32.16 0.57 -10.34
N ASP A 229 31.06 0.61 -9.58
CA ASP A 229 30.06 -0.44 -9.57
C ASP A 229 29.12 -0.24 -10.75
N LYS A 230 29.12 -1.18 -11.69
CA LYS A 230 28.29 -1.10 -12.89
C LYS A 230 26.83 -1.42 -12.55
N ILE A 231 25.89 -0.67 -13.14
CA ILE A 231 24.43 -0.89 -12.97
C ILE A 231 24.07 -2.37 -13.16
N SER A 232 24.63 -3.05 -14.16
CA SER A 232 24.34 -4.46 -14.47
C SER A 232 24.73 -5.46 -13.37
N GLN A 233 25.52 -5.04 -12.40
CA GLN A 233 25.94 -5.86 -11.26
C GLN A 233 25.09 -5.64 -10.01
N LEU A 234 24.21 -4.64 -10.05
CA LEU A 234 23.35 -4.25 -8.94
C LEU A 234 22.03 -5.02 -8.96
N THR A 235 21.44 -5.17 -7.78
CA THR A 235 20.10 -5.78 -7.64
C THR A 235 19.25 -4.92 -6.70
N LEU A 236 18.10 -4.45 -7.18
CA LEU A 236 17.11 -3.83 -6.31
C LEU A 236 16.37 -4.91 -5.54
N ARG A 237 16.43 -4.86 -4.22
CA ARG A 237 15.65 -5.68 -3.30
C ARG A 237 14.47 -4.90 -2.77
N LEU A 238 13.25 -5.42 -2.96
CA LEU A 238 12.02 -4.87 -2.42
C LEU A 238 11.48 -5.78 -1.31
N GLY A 239 10.99 -5.17 -0.24
CA GLY A 239 10.45 -5.82 0.95
C GLY A 239 11.30 -5.56 2.19
N ALA A 240 10.63 -5.32 3.32
CA ALA A 240 11.28 -5.18 4.62
C ALA A 240 11.98 -6.49 5.04
N ALA A 241 12.85 -6.43 6.05
CA ALA A 241 13.66 -7.58 6.48
C ALA A 241 12.83 -8.78 6.97
N ASN A 242 11.61 -8.51 7.47
CA ASN A 242 10.64 -9.51 7.95
C ASN A 242 9.59 -9.92 6.91
N GLU A 243 9.72 -9.44 5.67
CA GLU A 243 8.80 -9.74 4.57
C GLU A 243 9.42 -10.67 3.54
N ALA A 244 8.57 -11.25 2.69
CA ALA A 244 9.00 -11.96 1.49
C ALA A 244 9.59 -10.95 0.51
N GLN A 245 10.91 -11.01 0.35
CA GLN A 245 11.66 -10.07 -0.46
C GLN A 245 11.67 -10.48 -1.93
N VAL A 246 11.69 -9.48 -2.81
CA VAL A 246 11.76 -9.61 -4.26
C VAL A 246 13.04 -8.95 -4.75
N ASP A 247 13.90 -9.71 -5.42
CA ASP A 247 15.16 -9.24 -5.99
C ASP A 247 15.02 -8.99 -7.50
N ILE A 248 15.30 -7.77 -7.93
CA ILE A 248 15.25 -7.31 -9.32
C ILE A 248 16.67 -6.98 -9.79
N PRO A 249 17.34 -7.88 -10.52
CA PRO A 249 18.64 -7.57 -11.13
C PRO A 249 18.52 -6.42 -12.13
N LEU A 250 19.45 -5.45 -12.07
CA LEU A 250 19.45 -4.26 -12.93
C LEU A 250 20.27 -4.48 -14.22
N ASN A 251 20.35 -5.72 -14.68
CA ASN A 251 21.08 -6.10 -15.89
C ASN A 251 20.23 -6.08 -17.17
N GLY A 252 18.95 -5.70 -17.09
CA GLY A 252 18.01 -5.69 -18.21
C GLY A 252 17.49 -7.07 -18.65
N HIS A 253 17.93 -8.16 -18.00
CA HIS A 253 17.57 -9.55 -18.34
C HIS A 253 17.05 -10.34 -17.11
N ALA A 254 16.34 -9.67 -16.21
CA ALA A 254 15.86 -10.28 -14.98
C ALA A 254 14.80 -11.37 -15.25
N ASN A 255 15.08 -12.62 -14.84
CA ASN A 255 14.05 -13.65 -14.77
C ASN A 255 13.25 -13.50 -13.46
N LEU A 256 12.10 -12.88 -13.54
CA LEU A 256 11.21 -12.60 -12.40
C LEU A 256 10.03 -13.57 -12.32
N GLY A 257 9.95 -14.57 -13.22
CA GLY A 257 8.86 -15.55 -13.27
C GLY A 257 8.59 -16.27 -11.95
N LYS A 258 9.63 -16.46 -11.13
CA LYS A 258 9.51 -17.07 -9.79
C LYS A 258 8.65 -16.25 -8.80
N TYR A 259 8.40 -14.97 -9.08
CA TYR A 259 7.57 -14.09 -8.26
C TYR A 259 6.14 -13.95 -8.79
N ASN A 260 5.86 -14.47 -9.98
CA ASN A 260 4.52 -14.44 -10.55
C ASN A 260 3.56 -15.34 -9.77
N PRO A 261 2.28 -14.96 -9.63
CA PRO A 261 1.28 -15.84 -9.07
C PRO A 261 1.21 -17.17 -9.83
N GLN A 262 1.22 -18.27 -9.09
CA GLN A 262 1.01 -19.61 -9.63
C GLN A 262 -0.43 -20.04 -9.34
N SER A 263 -1.13 -20.62 -10.31
CA SER A 263 -2.52 -21.03 -10.14
C SER A 263 -2.73 -22.46 -10.64
N VAL A 264 -3.61 -23.17 -9.94
CA VAL A 264 -4.10 -24.50 -10.31
C VAL A 264 -5.62 -24.54 -10.24
N GLN A 265 -6.26 -25.45 -10.97
CA GLN A 265 -7.71 -25.65 -10.99
C GLN A 265 -7.99 -27.11 -10.58
N PRO A 266 -8.06 -27.40 -9.28
CA PRO A 266 -8.22 -28.76 -8.77
C PRO A 266 -9.58 -29.37 -9.12
N ASN A 267 -10.65 -28.55 -9.16
CA ASN A 267 -12.04 -28.95 -9.35
C ASN A 267 -12.50 -30.02 -8.33
N GLY A 268 -11.85 -30.06 -7.16
CA GLY A 268 -12.17 -30.98 -6.08
C GLY A 268 -13.53 -30.68 -5.48
N GLN A 269 -14.41 -31.68 -5.42
CA GLN A 269 -15.75 -31.56 -4.87
C GLN A 269 -15.84 -32.24 -3.50
N PHE A 270 -16.64 -31.66 -2.61
CA PHE A 270 -16.92 -32.23 -1.31
C PHE A 270 -18.27 -31.72 -0.76
N LEU A 271 -18.88 -32.49 0.13
CA LEU A 271 -20.11 -32.13 0.82
C LEU A 271 -19.81 -31.62 2.22
N TYR A 272 -20.36 -30.45 2.59
CA TYR A 272 -20.25 -29.93 3.93
C TYR A 272 -21.47 -29.11 4.29
N LEU A 273 -22.08 -29.38 5.47
CA LEU A 273 -23.38 -28.83 5.94
C LEU A 273 -24.54 -29.00 4.94
N GLY A 274 -24.54 -30.09 4.19
CA GLY A 274 -25.55 -30.33 3.15
C GLY A 274 -25.37 -29.55 1.85
N LEU A 275 -24.34 -28.70 1.77
CA LEU A 275 -24.00 -27.93 0.59
C LEU A 275 -22.96 -28.65 -0.26
N ASN A 276 -23.03 -28.49 -1.58
CA ASN A 276 -22.02 -28.96 -2.52
C ASN A 276 -20.96 -27.89 -2.71
N TRP A 277 -19.74 -28.21 -2.34
CA TRP A 277 -18.58 -27.33 -2.45
C TRP A 277 -17.67 -27.79 -3.56
N THR A 278 -17.17 -26.85 -4.35
CA THR A 278 -16.16 -27.11 -5.38
C THR A 278 -14.97 -26.19 -5.17
N LEU A 279 -13.77 -26.74 -5.01
CA LEU A 279 -12.51 -25.98 -5.06
C LEU A 279 -12.18 -25.68 -6.51
N VAL A 280 -12.60 -24.51 -7.01
CA VAL A 280 -12.47 -24.11 -8.42
C VAL A 280 -11.03 -23.77 -8.76
N LYS A 281 -10.36 -23.02 -7.89
CA LYS A 281 -9.02 -22.50 -8.14
C LYS A 281 -8.23 -22.35 -6.84
N ALA A 282 -6.94 -22.60 -6.91
CA ALA A 282 -6.00 -22.18 -5.86
C ALA A 282 -4.88 -21.34 -6.50
N THR A 283 -4.50 -20.24 -5.84
CA THR A 283 -3.43 -19.33 -6.31
C THR A 283 -2.42 -19.12 -5.19
N SER A 284 -1.13 -19.30 -5.50
CA SER A 284 0.00 -18.99 -4.61
C SER A 284 0.64 -17.68 -5.07
N GLN A 285 0.81 -16.73 -4.15
CA GLN A 285 1.44 -15.42 -4.44
C GLN A 285 2.04 -14.79 -3.19
N LEU A 286 3.03 -13.90 -3.39
CA LEU A 286 3.76 -13.25 -2.30
C LEU A 286 3.03 -12.04 -1.73
N SER A 287 2.04 -11.49 -2.43
CA SER A 287 1.35 -10.27 -2.00
C SER A 287 -0.14 -10.32 -2.29
N ILE A 288 -0.90 -9.63 -1.46
CA ILE A 288 -2.33 -9.36 -1.62
C ILE A 288 -2.57 -7.87 -1.45
N ALA A 289 -3.82 -7.41 -1.62
CA ALA A 289 -4.16 -5.99 -1.55
C ALA A 289 -3.56 -5.28 -0.31
N GLY A 290 -2.55 -4.46 -0.52
CA GLY A 290 -1.88 -3.67 0.51
C GLY A 290 -0.94 -4.45 1.45
N GLN A 291 -0.71 -5.74 1.24
CA GLN A 291 0.10 -6.57 2.14
C GLN A 291 1.10 -7.45 1.39
N GLN A 292 2.31 -7.54 1.93
CA GLN A 292 3.34 -8.49 1.52
C GLN A 292 3.39 -9.64 2.52
N ALA A 293 3.60 -10.87 2.04
CA ALA A 293 3.76 -12.05 2.90
C ALA A 293 4.95 -11.87 3.84
N SER A 294 4.91 -12.50 5.00
CA SER A 294 6.06 -12.53 5.90
C SER A 294 7.20 -13.35 5.28
N LYS A 295 8.42 -13.10 5.73
CA LYS A 295 9.62 -13.82 5.26
C LYS A 295 9.43 -15.34 5.39
N GLY A 296 9.69 -16.06 4.30
CA GLY A 296 9.56 -17.52 4.24
C GLY A 296 8.13 -18.03 4.13
N THR A 297 7.15 -17.15 3.91
CA THR A 297 5.74 -17.52 3.73
C THR A 297 5.19 -17.04 2.39
N THR A 298 4.05 -17.58 2.00
CA THR A 298 3.28 -17.19 0.80
C THR A 298 1.78 -17.19 1.12
N TYR A 299 1.02 -16.38 0.42
CA TYR A 299 -0.44 -16.45 0.46
C TYR A 299 -0.93 -17.56 -0.47
N ILE A 300 -1.84 -18.37 0.05
CA ILE A 300 -2.65 -19.29 -0.75
C ILE A 300 -4.08 -18.79 -0.74
N ILE A 301 -4.59 -18.45 -1.91
CA ILE A 301 -5.96 -18.00 -2.12
C ILE A 301 -6.71 -19.16 -2.77
N VAL A 302 -7.69 -19.73 -2.06
CA VAL A 302 -8.59 -20.75 -2.61
C VAL A 302 -9.90 -20.09 -3.02
N THR A 303 -10.34 -20.33 -4.24
CA THR A 303 -11.65 -19.92 -4.76
C THR A 303 -12.58 -21.11 -4.70
N LEU A 304 -13.69 -20.94 -3.99
CA LEU A 304 -14.70 -21.95 -3.80
C LEU A 304 -16.00 -21.55 -4.52
N ARG A 305 -16.66 -22.52 -5.12
CA ARG A 305 -18.05 -22.43 -5.56
C ARG A 305 -18.90 -23.26 -4.63
N VAL A 306 -20.07 -22.73 -4.26
CA VAL A 306 -21.02 -23.36 -3.36
C VAL A 306 -22.37 -23.43 -4.04
N ASP A 307 -22.97 -24.62 -4.02
CA ASP A 307 -24.29 -24.85 -4.53
C ASP A 307 -25.19 -25.37 -3.37
N ASN A 308 -26.22 -24.60 -2.98
CA ASN A 308 -27.24 -25.00 -2.04
C ASN A 308 -28.42 -25.61 -2.80
N THR A 309 -28.50 -26.92 -2.83
CA THR A 309 -29.61 -27.66 -3.44
C THR A 309 -30.74 -28.00 -2.45
N LEU A 310 -30.62 -27.54 -1.20
CA LEU A 310 -31.62 -27.76 -0.17
C LEU A 310 -32.82 -26.81 -0.39
N SER A 311 -33.95 -27.20 0.17
CA SER A 311 -35.19 -26.39 0.17
C SER A 311 -35.20 -25.30 1.25
N GLN A 312 -34.09 -25.10 1.97
CA GLN A 312 -33.95 -24.14 3.06
C GLN A 312 -32.59 -23.42 2.97
N THR A 313 -32.54 -22.21 3.53
CA THR A 313 -31.29 -21.46 3.69
C THR A 313 -30.33 -22.21 4.60
N ALA A 314 -29.10 -22.39 4.15
CA ALA A 314 -28.03 -22.99 4.94
C ALA A 314 -27.13 -21.89 5.53
N ILE A 315 -26.94 -21.88 6.84
CA ILE A 315 -26.05 -20.94 7.55
C ILE A 315 -24.78 -21.70 7.90
N THR A 316 -23.68 -21.34 7.25
CA THR A 316 -22.38 -21.98 7.46
C THR A 316 -21.55 -21.30 8.56
N GLY A 317 -21.89 -20.06 8.91
CA GLY A 317 -21.07 -19.24 9.78
C GLY A 317 -19.79 -18.74 9.10
N SER A 318 -18.86 -18.23 9.89
CA SER A 318 -17.63 -17.63 9.38
C SER A 318 -16.58 -18.67 8.98
N PRO A 319 -15.97 -18.58 7.78
CA PRO A 319 -14.85 -19.44 7.39
C PRO A 319 -13.67 -19.44 8.37
N PHE A 320 -13.49 -18.38 9.16
CA PHE A 320 -12.47 -18.34 10.22
C PHE A 320 -12.66 -19.44 11.27
N ASP A 321 -13.89 -19.89 11.48
CA ASP A 321 -14.22 -20.88 12.51
C ASP A 321 -14.00 -22.31 11.99
N TYR A 322 -14.39 -22.60 10.74
CA TYR A 322 -14.41 -23.96 10.23
C TYR A 322 -13.35 -24.30 9.18
N ALA A 323 -12.81 -23.33 8.44
CA ALA A 323 -11.84 -23.62 7.38
C ALA A 323 -10.41 -23.65 7.91
N ARG A 324 -9.60 -24.61 7.45
CA ARG A 324 -8.16 -24.74 7.71
C ARG A 324 -7.44 -25.16 6.44
N LEU A 325 -6.18 -24.76 6.29
CA LEU A 325 -5.31 -25.23 5.23
C LEU A 325 -4.10 -25.93 5.82
N LYS A 326 -3.98 -27.22 5.60
CA LYS A 326 -2.80 -27.99 5.93
C LYS A 326 -1.76 -27.86 4.82
N ALA A 327 -0.53 -27.50 5.19
CA ALA A 327 0.62 -27.30 4.31
C ALA A 327 1.82 -28.03 4.94
N GLY A 328 2.10 -29.25 4.50
CA GLY A 328 3.05 -30.14 5.16
C GLY A 328 2.65 -30.43 6.62
N ASN A 329 3.52 -30.05 7.56
CA ASN A 329 3.26 -30.23 9.01
C ASN A 329 2.57 -29.02 9.67
N THR A 330 2.25 -27.97 8.89
CA THR A 330 1.62 -26.74 9.40
C THR A 330 0.14 -26.72 9.01
N THR A 331 -0.72 -26.30 9.93
CA THR A 331 -2.13 -26.03 9.66
C THR A 331 -2.39 -24.54 9.90
N ALA A 332 -2.83 -23.85 8.85
CA ALA A 332 -3.09 -22.42 8.87
C ALA A 332 -4.60 -22.13 8.99
N SER A 333 -4.95 -21.12 9.78
CA SER A 333 -6.29 -20.52 9.79
C SER A 333 -6.40 -19.46 8.69
N PRO A 334 -7.62 -19.13 8.23
CA PRO A 334 -7.84 -18.05 7.27
C PRO A 334 -7.26 -16.71 7.76
N LYS A 335 -6.76 -15.92 6.82
CA LYS A 335 -6.36 -14.52 7.05
C LYS A 335 -7.43 -13.55 6.55
N PHE A 336 -8.05 -13.89 5.42
CA PHE A 336 -9.13 -13.12 4.79
C PHE A 336 -10.11 -14.06 4.14
N THR A 337 -11.35 -13.62 4.02
CA THR A 337 -12.40 -14.32 3.27
C THR A 337 -13.45 -13.32 2.80
N ASP A 338 -14.02 -13.56 1.64
CA ASP A 338 -15.21 -12.91 1.10
C ASP A 338 -16.36 -13.92 0.85
N LEU A 339 -16.20 -15.15 1.34
CA LEU A 339 -17.25 -16.16 1.28
C LEU A 339 -18.47 -15.72 2.10
N PRO A 340 -19.70 -15.85 1.56
CA PRO A 340 -20.91 -15.63 2.32
C PRO A 340 -21.00 -16.56 3.55
N VAL A 341 -21.64 -16.08 4.60
CA VAL A 341 -21.90 -16.87 5.82
C VAL A 341 -23.20 -17.67 5.75
N SER A 342 -24.03 -17.44 4.72
CA SER A 342 -25.28 -18.14 4.44
C SER A 342 -25.51 -18.25 2.95
N PHE A 343 -26.27 -19.27 2.54
CA PHE A 343 -26.62 -19.57 1.16
C PHE A 343 -28.12 -19.84 1.10
N ASP A 344 -28.85 -19.12 0.26
CA ASP A 344 -30.30 -19.22 0.20
C ASP A 344 -30.77 -20.57 -0.40
N ALA A 345 -32.01 -20.94 -0.13
CA ALA A 345 -32.61 -22.19 -0.65
C ALA A 345 -32.53 -22.23 -2.18
N GLY A 346 -31.98 -23.31 -2.73
CA GLY A 346 -31.85 -23.51 -4.17
C GLY A 346 -30.82 -22.60 -4.85
N GLU A 347 -30.05 -21.80 -4.10
CA GLU A 347 -29.02 -20.92 -4.63
C GLU A 347 -27.82 -21.74 -5.10
N THR A 348 -27.38 -21.53 -6.36
CA THR A 348 -26.28 -22.25 -6.96
C THR A 348 -25.25 -21.31 -7.58
N GLY A 349 -24.00 -21.77 -7.69
CA GLY A 349 -22.94 -21.01 -8.34
C GLY A 349 -22.37 -19.86 -7.51
N GLN A 350 -22.68 -19.77 -6.21
CA GLN A 350 -22.09 -18.76 -5.34
C GLN A 350 -20.60 -18.98 -5.19
N THR A 351 -19.82 -17.91 -5.39
CA THR A 351 -18.36 -18.01 -5.32
C THR A 351 -17.81 -17.07 -4.27
N GLY A 352 -16.73 -17.49 -3.65
CA GLY A 352 -15.96 -16.66 -2.75
C GLY A 352 -14.55 -17.21 -2.54
N THR A 353 -13.74 -16.48 -1.82
CA THR A 353 -12.34 -16.82 -1.58
C THR A 353 -12.03 -16.95 -0.10
N ILE A 354 -11.07 -17.82 0.21
CA ILE A 354 -10.42 -17.89 1.52
C ILE A 354 -8.91 -17.77 1.29
N THR A 355 -8.27 -16.86 2.01
CA THR A 355 -6.82 -16.61 1.92
C THR A 355 -6.13 -17.13 3.17
N PHE A 356 -5.07 -17.92 2.98
CA PHE A 356 -4.21 -18.47 4.03
C PHE A 356 -2.78 -17.97 3.88
N LEU A 357 -2.04 -17.89 4.97
CA LEU A 357 -0.59 -17.63 4.97
C LEU A 357 0.13 -18.91 5.44
N VAL A 358 0.98 -19.47 4.58
CA VAL A 358 1.63 -20.76 4.79
C VAL A 358 3.11 -20.71 4.47
N PRO A 359 3.93 -21.70 4.89
CA PRO A 359 5.32 -21.77 4.50
C PRO A 359 5.49 -21.82 2.98
N GLN A 360 6.39 -20.99 2.43
CA GLN A 360 6.63 -20.86 0.98
C GLN A 360 7.19 -22.14 0.36
N SER A 361 7.83 -23.01 1.16
CA SER A 361 8.37 -24.29 0.70
C SER A 361 7.30 -25.36 0.44
N SER A 362 6.07 -25.14 0.91
CA SER A 362 4.98 -26.10 0.75
C SER A 362 4.49 -26.15 -0.69
N LYS A 363 4.27 -27.35 -1.22
CA LYS A 363 3.77 -27.58 -2.59
C LYS A 363 2.43 -28.32 -2.59
N ALA A 364 2.19 -29.19 -1.62
CA ALA A 364 0.97 -29.97 -1.46
C ALA A 364 0.15 -29.44 -0.27
N PHE A 365 -1.17 -29.38 -0.46
CA PHE A 365 -2.09 -28.77 0.45
C PHE A 365 -3.37 -29.59 0.59
N THR A 366 -3.91 -29.63 1.82
CA THR A 366 -5.24 -30.16 2.10
C THR A 366 -6.11 -29.02 2.68
N LEU A 367 -7.16 -28.63 1.97
CA LEU A 367 -8.20 -27.77 2.50
C LEU A 367 -9.08 -28.62 3.41
N ILE A 368 -9.31 -28.17 4.63
CA ILE A 368 -10.03 -28.89 5.67
C ILE A 368 -11.19 -28.03 6.16
N PHE A 369 -12.39 -28.57 6.17
CA PHE A 369 -13.53 -27.99 6.86
C PHE A 369 -13.82 -28.81 8.12
N LEU A 370 -13.72 -28.14 9.28
CA LEU A 370 -13.83 -28.75 10.59
C LEU A 370 -15.29 -29.18 10.87
N PRO A 371 -15.50 -30.22 11.68
CA PRO A 371 -16.86 -30.61 12.09
C PRO A 371 -17.62 -29.45 12.73
N GLN A 372 -18.84 -29.20 12.27
CA GLN A 372 -19.71 -28.13 12.77
C GLN A 372 -21.16 -28.50 12.54
N GLY A 373 -22.05 -28.18 13.50
CA GLY A 373 -23.50 -28.36 13.36
C GLY A 373 -23.94 -29.76 12.99
N GLY A 374 -23.19 -30.82 13.44
CA GLY A 374 -23.46 -32.21 13.11
C GLY A 374 -22.86 -32.69 11.77
N ALA A 375 -22.21 -31.80 11.00
CA ALA A 375 -21.46 -32.19 9.81
C ALA A 375 -20.14 -32.88 10.18
N ASN A 376 -19.76 -33.88 9.37
CA ASN A 376 -18.45 -34.50 9.44
C ASN A 376 -17.37 -33.55 8.88
N GLN A 377 -16.11 -33.80 9.22
CA GLN A 377 -14.98 -33.15 8.58
C GLN A 377 -15.00 -33.41 7.07
N ALA A 378 -14.82 -32.36 6.27
CA ALA A 378 -14.66 -32.49 4.83
C ALA A 378 -13.26 -32.00 4.40
N THR A 379 -12.67 -32.66 3.41
CA THR A 379 -11.33 -32.34 2.92
C THR A 379 -11.26 -32.40 1.40
N THR A 380 -10.36 -31.59 0.82
CA THR A 380 -9.96 -31.70 -0.59
C THR A 380 -8.49 -31.34 -0.75
N ASP A 381 -7.77 -32.07 -1.59
CA ASP A 381 -6.35 -31.92 -1.80
C ASP A 381 -6.05 -31.15 -3.10
N PHE A 382 -4.93 -30.44 -3.13
CA PHE A 382 -4.37 -29.83 -4.33
C PHE A 382 -2.86 -29.60 -4.19
N GLN A 383 -2.19 -29.39 -5.33
CA GLN A 383 -0.75 -29.12 -5.35
C GLN A 383 -0.38 -28.15 -6.48
N PHE A 384 0.67 -27.39 -6.25
CA PHE A 384 1.34 -26.60 -7.29
C PHE A 384 2.51 -27.40 -7.88
N ALA A 385 2.78 -27.15 -9.16
CA ALA A 385 3.90 -27.78 -9.89
C ALA A 385 5.28 -27.46 -9.28
#